data_65266ee91895ea806cc3b538b1c59a2b
#
_entry.id   65266ee91895ea806cc3b538b1c59a2b
#
_cell.length_a   1.000
_cell.length_b   1.000
_cell.length_c   1.000
_cell.angle_alpha   90.00
_cell.angle_beta   90.00
_cell.angle_gamma   90.00
#
_symmetry.space_group_name_H-M   'P 1'
#
loop_
_entity.id
_entity.type
_entity.pdbx_description
1 polymer ?
#
loop_
_entity_poly.entity_id
_entity_poly.type
_entity_poly.pdbx_seq_one_letter_code
_entity_poly.pdbx_strand_id
1 'polypeptide(L)'
;MKRVKIAFIGVGNMASAIIGGVAEDGIAHGDVILFDRHAEKAAPFAEQGYTVASSAPDAAEQANIIVLATQPQAFPELLAELGTAALDGKCFVSIAAGVTTAAVCSGLGRDVPVIRVMPNAPLRIGKGATAVTRNGSVNETDFRLVCRIFSRMGEIIILPEDKMNEIISVTGSSPAYVYLFIKSIIDSARRQGIEADEHQLRNLVCRTVIGSAELMMRSPLTAEQLLDAVQTPGGTTEPAVKTLLERDMPGIIDAAMQACTDRAYELGK
;
A
#
# COMPACT_ATOMS: atom_id res chain seq x y z
N MET A 1 5.73 5.29 29.70
CA MET A 1 6.14 4.78 28.37
C MET A 1 7.01 5.84 27.72
N LYS A 2 8.09 5.46 27.04
CA LYS A 2 8.92 6.42 26.29
C LYS A 2 8.07 7.02 25.15
N ARG A 3 8.07 8.35 25.00
CA ARG A 3 7.33 9.04 23.95
C ARG A 3 7.91 8.60 22.60
N VAL A 4 7.08 8.04 21.72
CA VAL A 4 7.51 7.59 20.39
C VAL A 4 7.40 8.77 19.43
N LYS A 5 8.48 9.02 18.69
CA LYS A 5 8.50 9.97 17.58
C LYS A 5 8.71 9.23 16.27
N ILE A 6 7.97 9.62 15.25
CA ILE A 6 8.01 9.00 13.92
C ILE A 6 8.41 10.06 12.89
N ALA A 7 9.46 9.80 12.14
CA ALA A 7 9.84 10.63 10.98
C ALA A 7 9.31 10.02 9.69
N PHE A 8 8.80 10.85 8.80
CA PHE A 8 8.49 10.50 7.42
C PHE A 8 9.45 11.23 6.49
N ILE A 9 10.20 10.46 5.72
CA ILE A 9 11.08 10.96 4.67
C ILE A 9 10.42 10.69 3.33
N GLY A 10 9.90 11.75 2.73
CA GLY A 10 8.94 11.74 1.64
C GLY A 10 7.50 11.95 2.14
N VAL A 11 6.83 13.01 1.62
CA VAL A 11 5.44 13.37 1.96
C VAL A 11 4.58 13.30 0.69
N GLY A 12 4.64 12.13 0.03
CA GLY A 12 3.78 11.82 -1.12
C GLY A 12 2.41 11.29 -0.70
N ASN A 13 1.57 10.93 -1.68
CA ASN A 13 0.19 10.48 -1.45
C ASN A 13 0.07 9.33 -0.44
N MET A 14 0.97 8.34 -0.50
CA MET A 14 0.93 7.20 0.42
C MET A 14 1.37 7.63 1.82
N ALA A 15 2.46 8.40 1.94
CA ALA A 15 2.92 8.93 3.22
C ALA A 15 1.84 9.78 3.89
N SER A 16 1.18 10.68 3.16
CA SER A 16 0.09 11.53 3.69
C SER A 16 -1.06 10.71 4.28
N ALA A 17 -1.41 9.59 3.64
CA ALA A 17 -2.43 8.69 4.16
C ALA A 17 -1.98 7.99 5.45
N ILE A 18 -0.72 7.54 5.52
CA ILE A 18 -0.16 6.89 6.71
C ILE A 18 -0.02 7.89 7.87
N ILE A 19 0.38 9.12 7.59
CA ILE A 19 0.45 10.20 8.58
C ILE A 19 -0.91 10.40 9.26
N GLY A 20 -2.01 10.42 8.48
CA GLY A 20 -3.36 10.45 9.03
C GLY A 20 -3.65 9.28 9.98
N GLY A 21 -3.33 8.05 9.56
CA GLY A 21 -3.49 6.85 10.39
C GLY A 21 -2.63 6.86 11.67
N VAL A 22 -1.44 7.44 11.61
CA VAL A 22 -0.57 7.63 12.80
C VAL A 22 -1.22 8.57 13.82
N ALA A 23 -1.84 9.65 13.34
CA ALA A 23 -2.57 10.59 14.21
C ALA A 23 -3.80 9.91 14.85
N GLU A 24 -4.53 9.08 14.10
CA GLU A 24 -5.65 8.29 14.61
C GLU A 24 -5.22 7.23 15.66
N ASP A 25 -3.97 6.76 15.63
CA ASP A 25 -3.41 5.90 16.68
C ASP A 25 -3.09 6.66 17.98
N GLY A 26 -3.30 7.97 18.02
CA GLY A 26 -3.12 8.83 19.19
C GLY A 26 -1.69 9.37 19.34
N ILE A 27 -0.85 9.29 18.29
CA ILE A 27 0.46 9.94 18.27
C ILE A 27 0.24 11.42 17.97
N ALA A 28 0.72 12.30 18.86
CA ALA A 28 0.53 13.73 18.71
C ALA A 28 1.23 14.28 17.46
N HIS A 29 0.65 15.25 16.79
CA HIS A 29 1.20 15.86 15.57
C HIS A 29 2.65 16.33 15.78
N GLY A 30 2.98 16.95 16.92
CA GLY A 30 4.34 17.37 17.24
C GLY A 30 5.36 16.24 17.49
N ASP A 31 4.91 14.96 17.52
CA ASP A 31 5.76 13.77 17.57
C ASP A 31 5.95 13.12 16.20
N VAL A 32 5.32 13.68 15.16
CA VAL A 32 5.49 13.27 13.77
C VAL A 32 6.35 14.33 13.08
N ILE A 33 7.50 13.90 12.61
CA ILE A 33 8.49 14.74 11.95
C ILE A 33 8.43 14.45 10.44
N LEU A 34 8.35 15.50 9.64
CA LEU A 34 8.18 15.40 8.20
C LEU A 34 9.35 16.02 7.47
N PHE A 35 9.82 15.36 6.44
CA PHE A 35 10.77 15.91 5.48
C PHE A 35 10.40 15.46 4.06
N ASP A 36 10.38 16.42 3.13
CA ASP A 36 10.34 16.16 1.68
C ASP A 36 11.27 17.15 0.99
N ARG A 37 11.96 16.74 -0.08
CA ARG A 37 12.80 17.64 -0.90
C ARG A 37 12.01 18.81 -1.48
N HIS A 38 10.69 18.60 -1.68
CA HIS A 38 9.73 19.61 -2.10
C HIS A 38 8.98 20.13 -0.86
N ALA A 39 9.49 21.22 -0.29
CA ALA A 39 8.98 21.77 0.97
C ALA A 39 7.48 22.07 0.96
N GLU A 40 6.92 22.40 -0.23
CA GLU A 40 5.49 22.66 -0.43
C GLU A 40 4.60 21.46 -0.06
N LYS A 41 5.11 20.23 -0.09
CA LYS A 41 4.35 19.04 0.33
C LYS A 41 4.21 18.92 1.84
N ALA A 42 5.18 19.36 2.60
CA ALA A 42 5.16 19.34 4.06
C ALA A 42 4.46 20.59 4.66
N ALA A 43 4.40 21.70 3.94
CA ALA A 43 3.83 22.95 4.43
C ALA A 43 2.40 22.85 4.99
N PRO A 44 1.43 22.15 4.34
CA PRO A 44 0.08 22.02 4.90
C PRO A 44 0.01 21.25 6.22
N PHE A 45 0.99 20.40 6.48
CA PHE A 45 1.10 19.65 7.74
C PHE A 45 1.69 20.51 8.85
N ALA A 46 2.63 21.44 8.53
CA ALA A 46 3.15 22.39 9.49
C ALA A 46 2.04 23.24 10.11
N GLU A 47 1.08 23.69 9.30
CA GLU A 47 -0.11 24.44 9.75
C GLU A 47 -1.00 23.63 10.69
N GLN A 48 -0.95 22.31 10.62
CA GLN A 48 -1.67 21.38 11.49
C GLN A 48 -0.89 20.98 12.75
N GLY A 49 0.30 21.56 12.97
CA GLY A 49 1.13 21.32 14.15
C GLY A 49 2.09 20.15 14.05
N TYR A 50 2.33 19.60 12.84
CA TYR A 50 3.40 18.63 12.59
C TYR A 50 4.77 19.34 12.58
N THR A 51 5.82 18.62 12.99
CA THR A 51 7.19 19.12 12.93
C THR A 51 7.76 18.93 11.52
N VAL A 52 8.30 19.99 10.92
CA VAL A 52 8.99 19.89 9.62
C VAL A 52 10.50 20.04 9.85
N ALA A 53 11.26 19.03 9.42
CA ALA A 53 12.71 19.00 9.53
C ALA A 53 13.38 19.70 8.34
N SER A 54 14.62 20.14 8.54
CA SER A 54 15.42 20.86 7.54
C SER A 54 16.10 19.92 6.52
N SER A 55 16.30 18.64 6.88
CA SER A 55 16.92 17.61 6.04
C SER A 55 16.44 16.22 6.43
N ALA A 56 16.74 15.20 5.60
CA ALA A 56 16.46 13.81 5.92
C ALA A 56 17.25 13.32 7.17
N PRO A 57 18.56 13.62 7.33
CA PRO A 57 19.28 13.35 8.56
C PRO A 57 18.67 14.01 9.79
N ASP A 58 18.30 15.30 9.70
CA ASP A 58 17.67 16.04 10.81
C ASP A 58 16.35 15.37 11.23
N ALA A 59 15.50 14.96 10.28
CA ALA A 59 14.28 14.22 10.56
C ALA A 59 14.58 12.86 11.27
N ALA A 60 15.57 12.14 10.76
CA ALA A 60 15.94 10.82 11.30
C ALA A 60 16.51 10.95 12.73
N GLU A 61 17.32 11.95 13.03
CA GLU A 61 17.90 12.14 14.36
C GLU A 61 16.85 12.44 15.42
N GLN A 62 15.77 13.14 15.06
CA GLN A 62 14.68 13.51 15.97
C GLN A 62 13.71 12.36 16.30
N ALA A 63 13.71 11.27 15.53
CA ALA A 63 12.72 10.20 15.63
C ALA A 63 13.28 8.87 16.17
N ASN A 64 12.38 7.97 16.60
CA ASN A 64 12.68 6.58 16.97
C ASN A 64 12.38 5.64 15.79
N ILE A 65 11.32 5.95 15.04
CA ILE A 65 10.91 5.22 13.85
C ILE A 65 11.02 6.13 12.65
N ILE A 66 11.64 5.65 11.57
CA ILE A 66 11.92 6.42 10.36
C ILE A 66 11.23 5.73 9.19
N VAL A 67 10.17 6.36 8.66
CA VAL A 67 9.42 5.88 7.51
C VAL A 67 10.06 6.41 6.23
N LEU A 68 10.59 5.50 5.42
CA LEU A 68 11.16 5.78 4.09
C LEU A 68 10.02 5.68 3.06
N ALA A 69 9.53 6.83 2.62
CA ALA A 69 8.35 6.96 1.77
C ALA A 69 8.63 7.66 0.43
N THR A 70 9.88 7.64 -0.01
CA THR A 70 10.28 8.11 -1.34
C THR A 70 10.11 7.02 -2.39
N GLN A 71 10.23 7.37 -3.67
CA GLN A 71 10.25 6.38 -4.75
C GLN A 71 11.51 5.51 -4.68
N PRO A 72 11.44 4.22 -5.09
CA PRO A 72 12.57 3.29 -5.02
C PRO A 72 13.86 3.84 -5.66
N GLN A 73 13.73 4.57 -6.76
CA GLN A 73 14.87 5.15 -7.49
C GLN A 73 15.65 6.21 -6.69
N ALA A 74 15.01 6.82 -5.69
CA ALA A 74 15.65 7.80 -4.82
C ALA A 74 16.36 7.16 -3.61
N PHE A 75 16.20 5.86 -3.39
CA PHE A 75 16.75 5.18 -2.20
C PHE A 75 18.27 5.21 -2.12
N PRO A 76 19.05 4.97 -3.19
CA PRO A 76 20.50 4.97 -3.08
C PRO A 76 21.06 6.30 -2.55
N GLU A 77 20.58 7.41 -3.06
CA GLU A 77 21.00 8.75 -2.63
C GLU A 77 20.52 9.05 -1.21
N LEU A 78 19.24 8.76 -0.91
CA LEU A 78 18.65 8.96 0.40
C LEU A 78 19.37 8.15 1.49
N LEU A 79 19.65 6.88 1.24
CA LEU A 79 20.30 6.01 2.23
C LEU A 79 21.76 6.43 2.46
N ALA A 80 22.46 6.88 1.42
CA ALA A 80 23.80 7.45 1.56
C ALA A 80 23.80 8.73 2.43
N GLU A 81 22.83 9.62 2.22
CA GLU A 81 22.64 10.83 3.03
C GLU A 81 22.34 10.47 4.49
N LEU A 82 21.38 9.54 4.73
CA LEU A 82 21.02 9.09 6.07
C LEU A 82 22.16 8.35 6.79
N GLY A 83 23.03 7.68 6.06
CA GLY A 83 24.19 6.99 6.64
C GLY A 83 25.13 7.90 7.43
N THR A 84 25.05 9.22 7.23
CA THR A 84 25.82 10.22 7.97
C THR A 84 25.21 10.61 9.32
N ALA A 85 23.94 10.27 9.58
CA ALA A 85 23.20 10.62 10.78
C ALA A 85 23.49 9.66 11.97
N ALA A 86 23.12 10.09 13.16
CA ALA A 86 23.13 9.26 14.36
C ALA A 86 21.91 8.32 14.39
N LEU A 87 22.09 7.07 13.94
CA LEU A 87 21.02 6.10 13.75
C LEU A 87 20.90 5.04 14.85
N ASP A 88 21.66 5.12 15.90
CA ASP A 88 21.68 4.11 16.98
C ASP A 88 20.30 4.01 17.66
N GLY A 89 19.81 2.78 17.79
CA GLY A 89 18.52 2.49 18.40
C GLY A 89 17.30 2.94 17.61
N LYS A 90 17.44 3.25 16.32
CA LYS A 90 16.35 3.64 15.44
C LYS A 90 15.85 2.45 14.61
N CYS A 91 14.55 2.43 14.32
CA CYS A 91 13.91 1.44 13.47
C CYS A 91 13.44 2.09 12.17
N PHE A 92 13.80 1.48 11.05
CA PHE A 92 13.39 1.93 9.71
C PHE A 92 12.14 1.20 9.25
N VAL A 93 11.23 1.92 8.61
CA VAL A 93 10.03 1.36 7.98
C VAL A 93 10.06 1.75 6.50
N SER A 94 10.32 0.79 5.61
CA SER A 94 10.30 1.03 4.16
C SER A 94 8.92 0.69 3.59
N ILE A 95 8.33 1.63 2.84
CA ILE A 95 7.10 1.39 2.06
C ILE A 95 7.37 1.34 0.56
N ALA A 96 8.63 1.26 0.16
CA ALA A 96 9.04 1.26 -1.25
C ALA A 96 8.88 -0.14 -1.89
N ALA A 97 8.26 -0.18 -3.06
CA ALA A 97 8.13 -1.42 -3.84
C ALA A 97 9.53 -1.92 -4.29
N GLY A 98 9.76 -3.23 -4.15
CA GLY A 98 10.99 -3.87 -4.60
C GLY A 98 12.19 -3.74 -3.65
N VAL A 99 12.21 -2.74 -2.75
CA VAL A 99 13.35 -2.51 -1.85
C VAL A 99 13.31 -3.46 -0.67
N THR A 100 14.33 -4.33 -0.55
CA THR A 100 14.43 -5.32 0.53
C THR A 100 14.98 -4.70 1.82
N THR A 101 14.78 -5.39 2.96
CA THR A 101 15.37 -5.00 4.25
C THR A 101 16.90 -5.01 4.17
N ALA A 102 17.48 -5.97 3.46
CA ALA A 102 18.93 -6.04 3.23
C ALA A 102 19.45 -4.87 2.38
N ALA A 103 18.69 -4.43 1.36
CA ALA A 103 19.07 -3.27 0.55
C ALA A 103 19.10 -1.98 1.39
N VAL A 104 18.17 -1.81 2.32
CA VAL A 104 18.17 -0.67 3.25
C VAL A 104 19.41 -0.70 4.15
N CYS A 105 19.73 -1.85 4.77
CA CYS A 105 20.93 -2.00 5.60
C CYS A 105 22.22 -1.72 4.80
N SER A 106 22.32 -2.27 3.60
CA SER A 106 23.46 -2.07 2.70
C SER A 106 23.64 -0.60 2.32
N GLY A 107 22.54 0.08 1.95
CA GLY A 107 22.58 1.50 1.58
C GLY A 107 22.93 2.43 2.75
N LEU A 108 22.56 2.06 3.99
CA LEU A 108 22.98 2.78 5.20
C LEU A 108 24.40 2.44 5.66
N GLY A 109 25.06 1.43 5.06
CA GLY A 109 26.39 0.97 5.45
C GLY A 109 26.47 0.31 6.83
N ARG A 110 25.33 -0.09 7.40
CA ARG A 110 25.26 -0.71 8.75
C ARG A 110 24.03 -1.60 8.90
N ASP A 111 24.10 -2.55 9.80
CA ASP A 111 22.97 -3.40 10.16
C ASP A 111 22.05 -2.63 11.12
N VAL A 112 20.78 -2.40 10.69
CA VAL A 112 19.75 -1.66 11.42
C VAL A 112 18.45 -2.44 11.47
N PRO A 113 17.57 -2.19 12.47
CA PRO A 113 16.21 -2.70 12.46
C PRO A 113 15.43 -2.16 11.27
N VAL A 114 14.90 -3.05 10.40
CA VAL A 114 14.10 -2.66 9.23
C VAL A 114 12.81 -3.46 9.18
N ILE A 115 11.69 -2.74 9.10
CA ILE A 115 10.36 -3.28 8.80
C ILE A 115 10.04 -2.89 7.36
N ARG A 116 9.73 -3.86 6.51
CA ARG A 116 9.24 -3.61 5.16
C ARG A 116 7.74 -3.74 5.14
N VAL A 117 7.07 -2.74 4.60
CA VAL A 117 5.61 -2.65 4.55
C VAL A 117 5.19 -2.39 3.11
N MET A 118 4.21 -3.14 2.63
CA MET A 118 3.64 -2.94 1.30
C MET A 118 2.15 -2.61 1.43
N PRO A 119 1.80 -1.33 1.60
CA PRO A 119 0.42 -0.86 1.64
C PRO A 119 -0.15 -0.68 0.23
N ASN A 120 -1.46 -0.42 0.15
CA ASN A 120 -2.12 -0.09 -1.10
C ASN A 120 -2.99 1.17 -1.00
N ALA A 121 -3.44 1.69 -2.16
CA ALA A 121 -4.16 2.96 -2.24
C ALA A 121 -5.47 3.05 -1.41
N PRO A 122 -6.30 1.98 -1.26
CA PRO A 122 -7.49 1.99 -0.41
C PRO A 122 -7.23 2.26 1.08
N LEU A 123 -5.98 2.19 1.55
CA LEU A 123 -5.58 2.59 2.90
C LEU A 123 -6.06 4.01 3.25
N ARG A 124 -6.11 4.92 2.26
CA ARG A 124 -6.58 6.31 2.44
C ARG A 124 -8.01 6.45 2.98
N ILE A 125 -8.79 5.41 2.88
CA ILE A 125 -10.19 5.36 3.35
C ILE A 125 -10.42 4.24 4.37
N GLY A 126 -9.36 3.78 5.05
CA GLY A 126 -9.45 2.71 6.04
C GLY A 126 -9.78 1.31 5.47
N LYS A 127 -9.57 1.10 4.17
CA LYS A 127 -9.85 -0.16 3.46
C LYS A 127 -8.58 -0.73 2.80
N GLY A 128 -7.43 -0.49 3.42
CA GLY A 128 -6.15 -0.97 2.95
C GLY A 128 -5.99 -2.49 3.07
N ALA A 129 -5.10 -3.05 2.25
CA ALA A 129 -4.55 -4.37 2.42
C ALA A 129 -3.02 -4.23 2.44
N THR A 130 -2.40 -4.55 3.56
CA THR A 130 -0.99 -4.25 3.81
C THR A 130 -0.22 -5.51 4.17
N ALA A 131 0.84 -5.81 3.43
CA ALA A 131 1.79 -6.85 3.81
C ALA A 131 2.95 -6.25 4.62
N VAL A 132 3.40 -6.98 5.63
CA VAL A 132 4.46 -6.55 6.55
C VAL A 132 5.47 -7.67 6.74
N THR A 133 6.76 -7.33 6.74
CA THR A 133 7.85 -8.20 7.18
C THR A 133 8.88 -7.41 7.95
N ARG A 134 9.82 -8.11 8.59
CA ARG A 134 10.91 -7.47 9.32
C ARG A 134 12.21 -8.28 9.22
N ASN A 135 13.36 -7.63 9.37
CA ASN A 135 14.62 -8.33 9.59
C ASN A 135 14.79 -8.75 11.07
N GLY A 136 15.81 -9.54 11.33
CA GLY A 136 16.06 -10.10 12.67
C GLY A 136 16.45 -9.07 13.75
N SER A 137 16.84 -7.85 13.36
CA SER A 137 17.27 -6.80 14.28
C SER A 137 16.09 -6.00 14.88
N VAL A 138 14.87 -6.16 14.35
CA VAL A 138 13.69 -5.44 14.83
C VAL A 138 13.18 -6.02 16.14
N ASN A 139 13.05 -5.18 17.15
CA ASN A 139 12.44 -5.57 18.41
C ASN A 139 10.91 -5.69 18.31
N GLU A 140 10.32 -6.46 19.20
CA GLU A 140 8.89 -6.77 19.18
C GLU A 140 7.99 -5.55 19.42
N THR A 141 8.47 -4.57 20.19
CA THR A 141 7.71 -3.35 20.53
C THR A 141 7.49 -2.49 19.30
N ASP A 142 8.54 -2.23 18.53
CA ASP A 142 8.48 -1.44 17.30
C ASP A 142 7.67 -2.17 16.24
N PHE A 143 7.84 -3.49 16.10
CA PHE A 143 7.06 -4.27 15.15
C PHE A 143 5.56 -4.22 15.45
N ARG A 144 5.17 -4.42 16.71
CA ARG A 144 3.75 -4.33 17.12
C ARG A 144 3.18 -2.94 16.93
N LEU A 145 3.96 -1.89 17.19
CA LEU A 145 3.53 -0.52 16.95
C LEU A 145 3.21 -0.29 15.47
N VAL A 146 4.13 -0.67 14.57
CA VAL A 146 3.93 -0.52 13.13
C VAL A 146 2.72 -1.34 12.65
N CYS A 147 2.62 -2.61 13.05
CA CYS A 147 1.45 -3.44 12.72
C CYS A 147 0.15 -2.82 13.21
N ARG A 148 0.12 -2.27 14.43
CA ARG A 148 -1.08 -1.61 14.98
C ARG A 148 -1.47 -0.37 14.18
N ILE A 149 -0.53 0.47 13.77
CA ILE A 149 -0.80 1.65 12.94
C ILE A 149 -1.45 1.22 11.63
N PHE A 150 -0.87 0.24 10.93
CA PHE A 150 -1.42 -0.20 9.65
C PHE A 150 -2.75 -0.97 9.78
N SER A 151 -2.97 -1.71 10.87
CA SER A 151 -4.24 -2.43 11.11
C SER A 151 -5.44 -1.50 11.33
N ARG A 152 -5.22 -0.24 11.74
CA ARG A 152 -6.29 0.77 11.79
C ARG A 152 -6.74 1.25 10.43
N MET A 153 -5.87 1.10 9.43
CA MET A 153 -6.10 1.56 8.06
C MET A 153 -6.56 0.43 7.12
N GLY A 154 -6.80 -0.78 7.65
CA GLY A 154 -7.26 -1.94 6.90
C GLY A 154 -6.71 -3.25 7.43
N GLU A 155 -6.73 -4.28 6.59
CA GLU A 155 -6.22 -5.60 6.92
C GLU A 155 -4.69 -5.66 6.76
N ILE A 156 -4.03 -6.43 7.63
CA ILE A 156 -2.60 -6.69 7.53
C ILE A 156 -2.32 -8.18 7.42
N ILE A 157 -1.29 -8.53 6.68
CA ILE A 157 -0.73 -9.88 6.63
C ILE A 157 0.77 -9.82 6.90
N ILE A 158 1.28 -10.72 7.74
CA ILE A 158 2.72 -10.87 7.96
C ILE A 158 3.22 -11.97 7.03
N LEU A 159 4.20 -11.63 6.19
CA LEU A 159 4.78 -12.54 5.20
C LEU A 159 6.30 -12.63 5.38
N PRO A 160 6.92 -13.73 4.95
CA PRO A 160 8.38 -13.79 4.83
C PRO A 160 8.87 -12.83 3.74
N GLU A 161 10.11 -12.35 3.87
CA GLU A 161 10.71 -11.35 2.97
C GLU A 161 10.67 -11.77 1.49
N ASP A 162 10.87 -13.06 1.21
CA ASP A 162 10.89 -13.62 -0.14
C ASP A 162 9.51 -13.61 -0.84
N LYS A 163 8.43 -13.28 -0.10
CA LYS A 163 7.08 -13.12 -0.66
C LYS A 163 6.62 -11.67 -0.78
N MET A 164 7.48 -10.74 -0.39
CA MET A 164 7.12 -9.31 -0.39
C MET A 164 7.14 -8.67 -1.79
N ASN A 165 7.69 -9.32 -2.79
CA ASN A 165 7.59 -8.86 -4.19
C ASN A 165 6.33 -9.42 -4.85
N GLU A 166 6.01 -10.70 -4.63
CA GLU A 166 4.81 -11.34 -5.15
C GLU A 166 3.53 -10.67 -4.65
N ILE A 167 3.47 -10.32 -3.37
CA ILE A 167 2.29 -9.66 -2.79
C ILE A 167 1.97 -8.30 -3.44
N ILE A 168 2.95 -7.65 -4.08
CA ILE A 168 2.73 -6.38 -4.80
C ILE A 168 1.69 -6.56 -5.90
N SER A 169 1.73 -7.66 -6.64
CA SER A 169 0.76 -7.98 -7.69
C SER A 169 -0.63 -8.28 -7.13
N VAL A 170 -0.71 -8.83 -5.91
CA VAL A 170 -1.96 -9.22 -5.25
C VAL A 170 -2.68 -8.03 -4.60
N THR A 171 -1.96 -7.17 -3.88
CA THR A 171 -2.57 -6.09 -3.09
C THR A 171 -2.12 -4.70 -3.52
N GLY A 172 -0.84 -4.52 -3.85
CA GLY A 172 -0.26 -3.21 -4.17
C GLY A 172 -0.78 -2.65 -5.49
N SER A 173 -0.74 -3.46 -6.55
CA SER A 173 -1.12 -3.05 -7.92
C SER A 173 -2.56 -3.40 -8.28
N SER A 174 -3.19 -4.37 -7.63
CA SER A 174 -4.55 -4.85 -7.94
C SER A 174 -5.64 -3.78 -7.87
N PRO A 175 -5.55 -2.69 -7.08
CA PRO A 175 -6.51 -1.60 -7.20
C PRO A 175 -6.62 -1.04 -8.63
N ALA A 176 -5.51 -1.01 -9.38
CA ALA A 176 -5.53 -0.58 -10.78
C ALA A 176 -6.31 -1.56 -11.69
N TYR A 177 -6.21 -2.88 -11.41
CA TYR A 177 -6.98 -3.89 -12.15
C TYR A 177 -8.48 -3.73 -11.91
N VAL A 178 -8.87 -3.47 -10.66
CA VAL A 178 -10.26 -3.19 -10.29
C VAL A 178 -10.77 -1.91 -10.95
N TYR A 179 -9.96 -0.85 -10.99
CA TYR A 179 -10.36 0.39 -11.68
C TYR A 179 -10.52 0.17 -13.18
N LEU A 180 -9.65 -0.62 -13.81
CA LEU A 180 -9.77 -0.97 -15.23
C LEU A 180 -11.03 -1.79 -15.50
N PHE A 181 -11.34 -2.77 -14.63
CA PHE A 181 -12.56 -3.56 -14.70
C PHE A 181 -13.82 -2.69 -14.61
N ILE A 182 -13.90 -1.83 -13.59
CA ILE A 182 -15.00 -0.88 -13.40
C ILE A 182 -15.17 0.02 -14.64
N LYS A 183 -14.06 0.61 -15.12
CA LYS A 183 -14.05 1.44 -16.32
C LYS A 183 -14.58 0.68 -17.53
N SER A 184 -14.16 -0.57 -17.73
CA SER A 184 -14.60 -1.39 -18.87
C SER A 184 -16.10 -1.67 -18.85
N ILE A 185 -16.69 -1.89 -17.67
CA ILE A 185 -18.13 -2.06 -17.52
C ILE A 185 -18.86 -0.76 -17.85
N ILE A 186 -18.41 0.39 -17.34
CA ILE A 186 -19.01 1.70 -17.60
C ILE A 186 -18.97 2.02 -19.09
N ASP A 187 -17.82 1.84 -19.73
CA ASP A 187 -17.66 2.10 -21.15
C ASP A 187 -18.55 1.18 -22.01
N SER A 188 -18.71 -0.08 -21.60
CA SER A 188 -19.58 -1.03 -22.30
C SER A 188 -21.07 -0.68 -22.13
N ALA A 189 -21.48 -0.29 -20.93
CA ALA A 189 -22.85 0.15 -20.65
C ALA A 189 -23.26 1.32 -21.56
N ARG A 190 -22.36 2.30 -21.75
CA ARG A 190 -22.58 3.43 -22.66
C ARG A 190 -22.72 2.97 -24.10
N ARG A 191 -21.86 2.04 -24.57
CA ARG A 191 -21.98 1.48 -25.94
C ARG A 191 -23.28 0.72 -26.15
N GLN A 192 -23.87 0.16 -25.10
CA GLN A 192 -25.18 -0.51 -25.14
C GLN A 192 -26.36 0.46 -25.01
N GLY A 193 -26.13 1.78 -25.00
CA GLY A 193 -27.16 2.78 -24.95
C GLY A 193 -27.78 3.05 -23.58
N ILE A 194 -27.09 2.67 -22.50
CA ILE A 194 -27.54 3.04 -21.16
C ILE A 194 -27.27 4.53 -20.93
N GLU A 195 -28.36 5.31 -21.00
CA GLU A 195 -28.36 6.77 -20.77
C GLU A 195 -28.54 7.04 -19.27
N ALA A 196 -27.42 7.15 -18.55
CA ALA A 196 -27.36 7.60 -17.18
C ALA A 196 -26.23 8.62 -17.04
N ASP A 197 -26.36 9.55 -16.07
CA ASP A 197 -25.25 10.45 -15.81
C ASP A 197 -24.03 9.65 -15.30
N GLU A 198 -22.85 10.24 -15.52
CA GLU A 198 -21.57 9.55 -15.21
C GLU A 198 -21.44 9.16 -13.76
N HIS A 199 -21.93 9.99 -12.84
CA HIS A 199 -21.85 9.75 -11.42
C HIS A 199 -22.78 8.60 -11.00
N GLN A 200 -24.00 8.55 -11.53
CA GLN A 200 -24.95 7.47 -11.28
C GLN A 200 -24.43 6.11 -11.76
N LEU A 201 -23.98 6.04 -13.00
CA LEU A 201 -23.47 4.79 -13.58
C LEU A 201 -22.21 4.29 -12.84
N ARG A 202 -21.29 5.20 -12.54
CA ARG A 202 -20.12 4.87 -11.73
C ARG A 202 -20.50 4.31 -10.36
N ASN A 203 -21.44 4.95 -9.68
CA ASN A 203 -21.88 4.51 -8.35
C ASN A 203 -22.53 3.12 -8.39
N LEU A 204 -23.36 2.83 -9.39
CA LEU A 204 -23.97 1.51 -9.57
C LEU A 204 -22.91 0.41 -9.76
N VAL A 205 -21.97 0.65 -10.68
CA VAL A 205 -20.90 -0.34 -10.93
C VAL A 205 -20.00 -0.51 -9.70
N CYS A 206 -19.60 0.57 -9.04
CA CYS A 206 -18.82 0.49 -7.81
C CYS A 206 -19.57 -0.27 -6.69
N ARG A 207 -20.88 -0.02 -6.52
CA ARG A 207 -21.71 -0.75 -5.54
C ARG A 207 -21.79 -2.24 -5.86
N THR A 208 -21.88 -2.61 -7.13
CA THR A 208 -21.85 -4.01 -7.56
C THR A 208 -20.53 -4.68 -7.18
N VAL A 209 -19.39 -4.03 -7.46
CA VAL A 209 -18.06 -4.58 -7.12
C VAL A 209 -17.87 -4.68 -5.60
N ILE A 210 -18.21 -3.64 -4.86
CA ILE A 210 -18.14 -3.64 -3.38
C ILE A 210 -19.04 -4.75 -2.82
N GLY A 211 -20.29 -4.83 -3.26
CA GLY A 211 -21.25 -5.83 -2.78
C GLY A 211 -20.81 -7.26 -3.07
N SER A 212 -20.27 -7.52 -4.25
CA SER A 212 -19.73 -8.83 -4.61
C SER A 212 -18.54 -9.23 -3.73
N ALA A 213 -17.60 -8.29 -3.48
CA ALA A 213 -16.46 -8.52 -2.60
C ALA A 213 -16.90 -8.75 -1.14
N GLU A 214 -17.82 -7.93 -0.62
CA GLU A 214 -18.36 -8.09 0.73
C GLU A 214 -19.13 -9.40 0.91
N LEU A 215 -19.92 -9.79 -0.10
CA LEU A 215 -20.62 -11.07 -0.09
C LEU A 215 -19.64 -12.23 -0.03
N MET A 216 -18.59 -12.21 -0.84
CA MET A 216 -17.54 -13.22 -0.84
C MET A 216 -16.83 -13.31 0.52
N MET A 217 -16.51 -12.19 1.16
CA MET A 217 -15.85 -12.16 2.49
C MET A 217 -16.74 -12.71 3.61
N ARG A 218 -18.08 -12.58 3.49
CA ARG A 218 -19.04 -12.99 4.52
C ARG A 218 -19.65 -14.37 4.27
N SER A 219 -19.55 -14.88 3.06
CA SER A 219 -20.10 -16.16 2.66
C SER A 219 -19.20 -17.32 3.07
N PRO A 220 -19.74 -18.47 3.48
CA PRO A 220 -18.97 -19.70 3.63
C PRO A 220 -18.67 -20.39 2.27
N LEU A 221 -19.23 -19.89 1.17
CA LEU A 221 -19.05 -20.44 -0.17
C LEU A 221 -17.72 -20.03 -0.79
N THR A 222 -17.13 -20.88 -1.62
CA THR A 222 -15.95 -20.54 -2.42
C THR A 222 -16.29 -19.57 -3.55
N ALA A 223 -15.27 -18.99 -4.19
CA ALA A 223 -15.46 -18.12 -5.36
C ALA A 223 -16.20 -18.84 -6.49
N GLU A 224 -15.85 -20.12 -6.75
CA GLU A 224 -16.51 -20.95 -7.76
C GLU A 224 -17.98 -21.17 -7.42
N GLN A 225 -18.28 -21.51 -6.17
CA GLN A 225 -19.67 -21.70 -5.73
C GLN A 225 -20.51 -20.43 -5.83
N LEU A 226 -19.92 -19.26 -5.52
CA LEU A 226 -20.59 -17.97 -5.70
C LEU A 226 -20.79 -17.64 -7.17
N LEU A 227 -19.80 -17.96 -8.02
CA LEU A 227 -19.92 -17.81 -9.47
C LEU A 227 -21.03 -18.68 -10.04
N ASP A 228 -21.12 -19.93 -9.62
CA ASP A 228 -22.18 -20.86 -10.04
C ASP A 228 -23.56 -20.40 -9.57
N ALA A 229 -23.66 -19.88 -8.33
CA ALA A 229 -24.93 -19.44 -7.76
C ALA A 229 -25.60 -18.29 -8.51
N VAL A 230 -24.81 -17.46 -9.23
CA VAL A 230 -25.34 -16.35 -10.04
C VAL A 230 -25.56 -16.72 -11.50
N GLN A 231 -25.20 -17.95 -11.91
CA GLN A 231 -25.39 -18.49 -13.26
C GLN A 231 -26.62 -19.43 -13.29
N THR A 232 -27.80 -18.86 -13.55
CA THR A 232 -28.98 -19.70 -13.78
C THR A 232 -28.93 -20.30 -15.18
N PRO A 233 -29.26 -21.63 -15.36
CA PRO A 233 -29.28 -22.23 -16.68
C PRO A 233 -30.19 -21.47 -17.65
N GLY A 234 -29.68 -21.14 -18.83
CA GLY A 234 -30.36 -20.30 -19.83
C GLY A 234 -30.49 -18.83 -19.47
N GLY A 235 -29.89 -18.35 -18.36
CA GLY A 235 -29.89 -16.96 -17.95
C GLY A 235 -28.84 -16.13 -18.71
N THR A 236 -28.87 -14.83 -18.47
CA THR A 236 -27.97 -13.86 -19.14
C THR A 236 -26.53 -13.90 -18.63
N THR A 237 -26.30 -14.40 -17.43
CA THR A 237 -24.96 -14.49 -16.81
C THR A 237 -24.11 -15.61 -17.45
N GLU A 238 -24.73 -16.73 -17.77
CA GLU A 238 -24.05 -17.90 -18.36
C GLU A 238 -23.25 -17.55 -19.64
N PRO A 239 -23.84 -16.95 -20.70
CA PRO A 239 -23.09 -16.58 -21.90
C PRO A 239 -22.05 -15.47 -21.65
N ALA A 240 -22.27 -14.59 -20.67
CA ALA A 240 -21.31 -13.57 -20.31
C ALA A 240 -20.05 -14.17 -19.68
N VAL A 241 -20.21 -15.06 -18.68
CA VAL A 241 -19.08 -15.77 -18.04
C VAL A 241 -18.36 -16.65 -19.05
N LYS A 242 -19.10 -17.39 -19.88
CA LYS A 242 -18.52 -18.21 -20.97
C LYS A 242 -17.62 -17.36 -21.87
N THR A 243 -18.08 -16.18 -22.29
CA THR A 243 -17.29 -15.27 -23.13
C THR A 243 -15.99 -14.83 -22.44
N LEU A 244 -16.03 -14.52 -21.12
CA LEU A 244 -14.84 -14.13 -20.36
C LEU A 244 -13.82 -15.28 -20.28
N LEU A 245 -14.30 -16.50 -20.07
CA LEU A 245 -13.45 -17.69 -20.01
C LEU A 245 -12.87 -18.06 -21.40
N GLU A 246 -13.66 -17.97 -22.47
CA GLU A 246 -13.17 -18.19 -23.85
C GLU A 246 -12.14 -17.15 -24.30
N ARG A 247 -12.17 -15.96 -23.71
CA ARG A 247 -11.15 -14.91 -23.91
C ARG A 247 -10.00 -14.99 -22.93
N ASP A 248 -9.93 -16.07 -22.16
CA ASP A 248 -8.86 -16.39 -21.22
C ASP A 248 -8.62 -15.28 -20.17
N MET A 249 -9.68 -14.75 -19.59
CA MET A 249 -9.56 -13.75 -18.51
C MET A 249 -8.64 -14.21 -17.37
N PRO A 250 -8.67 -15.47 -16.91
CA PRO A 250 -7.72 -15.95 -15.90
C PRO A 250 -6.26 -15.83 -16.34
N GLY A 251 -5.92 -16.26 -17.56
CA GLY A 251 -4.56 -16.17 -18.09
C GLY A 251 -4.09 -14.72 -18.29
N ILE A 252 -5.01 -13.82 -18.68
CA ILE A 252 -4.69 -12.38 -18.78
C ILE A 252 -4.32 -11.80 -17.41
N ILE A 253 -5.07 -12.17 -16.35
CA ILE A 253 -4.78 -11.71 -14.98
C ILE A 253 -3.44 -12.29 -14.52
N ASP A 254 -3.19 -13.59 -14.73
CA ASP A 254 -1.92 -14.23 -14.37
C ASP A 254 -0.74 -13.53 -15.04
N ALA A 255 -0.80 -13.30 -16.35
CA ALA A 255 0.24 -12.59 -17.08
C ALA A 255 0.47 -11.15 -16.56
N ALA A 256 -0.60 -10.43 -16.21
CA ALA A 256 -0.49 -9.09 -15.64
C ALA A 256 0.16 -9.11 -14.26
N MET A 257 -0.18 -10.09 -13.40
CA MET A 257 0.43 -10.27 -12.09
C MET A 257 1.90 -10.64 -12.20
N GLN A 258 2.26 -11.53 -13.13
CA GLN A 258 3.66 -11.89 -13.37
C GLN A 258 4.48 -10.69 -13.81
N ALA A 259 4.00 -9.90 -14.78
CA ALA A 259 4.67 -8.67 -15.21
C ALA A 259 4.88 -7.67 -14.07
N CYS A 260 3.92 -7.55 -13.16
CA CYS A 260 4.04 -6.71 -11.96
C CYS A 260 5.13 -7.23 -11.02
N THR A 261 5.17 -8.54 -10.76
CA THR A 261 6.16 -9.19 -9.90
C THR A 261 7.56 -9.07 -10.49
N ASP A 262 7.74 -9.31 -11.79
CA ASP A 262 9.02 -9.15 -12.49
C ASP A 262 9.53 -7.71 -12.32
N ARG A 263 8.66 -6.73 -12.51
CA ARG A 263 9.02 -5.32 -12.33
C ARG A 263 9.42 -4.98 -10.89
N ALA A 264 8.77 -5.61 -9.90
CA ALA A 264 9.15 -5.43 -8.50
C ALA A 264 10.58 -5.93 -8.22
N TYR A 265 10.96 -7.07 -8.81
CA TYR A 265 12.34 -7.58 -8.72
C TYR A 265 13.36 -6.69 -9.44
N GLU A 266 12.99 -6.05 -10.55
CA GLU A 266 13.86 -5.09 -11.24
C GLU A 266 14.11 -3.83 -10.41
N LEU A 267 13.08 -3.32 -9.71
CA LEU A 267 13.19 -2.13 -8.86
C LEU A 267 14.09 -2.34 -7.64
N GLY A 268 14.29 -3.58 -7.23
CA GLY A 268 15.13 -3.95 -6.09
C GLY A 268 16.60 -4.19 -6.43
N LYS A 269 16.96 -4.12 -7.71
CA LYS A 269 18.36 -4.25 -8.21
C LYS A 269 19.03 -2.88 -8.25
#